data_821527348a9418d211e33cea14ec3f1d
#
_entry.id   821527348a9418d211e33cea14ec3f1d
#
_cell.length_a   1.000
_cell.length_b   1.000
_cell.length_c   1.000
_cell.angle_alpha   90.00
_cell.angle_beta   90.00
_cell.angle_gamma   90.00
#
_symmetry.space_group_name_H-M   'P 1'
#
loop_
_entity.id
_entity.type
_entity.pdbx_description
1 polymer ?
#
loop_
_entity_poly.entity_id
_entity_poly.type
_entity_poly.pdbx_seq_one_letter_code
_entity_poly.pdbx_strand_id
1 'polypeptide(L)'
;MSQALASSVPGRLVRGGRRLARHVGRGLLDVLYPPRCLACQARLSRARAPLCAACVAGLERAPSEVARQRLHALPSGSGTAIAAVFPLWRFDPDGALRALQHALKYQNRPRYGRAAGRWMGRALAETLSPPPEAVVPVPLHRTRKLERGYNQSARLARGVAERLGVPCRPGWLERPHPTRSQTHLSRQARWENVDGAFSASQSLDGRPLLLVDDVLTTGATGAAAARALRHAGAGPVYLATLAMAE
;
A
#
# COMPACT_ATOMS: atom_id res chain seq x y z
N MET A 1 -51.83 14.51 41.45
CA MET A 1 -52.60 14.66 40.20
C MET A 1 -51.67 15.29 39.19
N SER A 2 -51.27 14.84 38.14
CA SER A 2 -51.54 13.97 37.03
C SER A 2 -50.20 13.75 36.31
N GLN A 3 -49.76 12.59 36.10
CA GLN A 3 -49.60 11.75 34.90
C GLN A 3 -49.21 12.48 33.61
N ALA A 4 -48.08 12.15 33.03
CA ALA A 4 -47.92 12.03 31.60
C ALA A 4 -46.86 10.96 31.28
N LEU A 5 -47.36 9.94 30.61
CA LEU A 5 -46.70 8.74 30.11
C LEU A 5 -45.80 9.02 28.89
N ALA A 6 -44.71 8.32 28.90
CA ALA A 6 -44.10 7.53 27.81
C ALA A 6 -44.47 7.84 26.36
N SER A 7 -43.47 7.90 25.53
CA SER A 7 -43.53 7.30 24.21
C SER A 7 -42.14 6.81 23.80
N SER A 8 -42.14 5.53 23.60
CA SER A 8 -41.13 4.59 23.22
C SER A 8 -40.54 4.82 21.83
N VAL A 9 -39.30 4.45 21.73
CA VAL A 9 -38.43 4.27 20.54
C VAL A 9 -39.04 3.33 19.51
N PRO A 10 -38.85 3.64 18.20
CA PRO A 10 -38.50 2.60 17.26
C PRO A 10 -37.42 3.04 16.27
N GLY A 11 -36.14 2.96 16.68
CA GLY A 11 -35.02 3.29 15.81
C GLY A 11 -34.14 2.08 15.42
N ARG A 12 -34.42 0.88 15.93
CA ARG A 12 -33.52 -0.29 15.75
C ARG A 12 -33.84 -1.20 14.56
N LEU A 13 -35.07 -1.21 14.05
CA LEU A 13 -35.49 -2.14 12.99
C LEU A 13 -35.08 -1.73 11.56
N VAL A 14 -34.88 -0.43 11.30
CA VAL A 14 -34.54 0.06 9.94
C VAL A 14 -33.09 -0.22 9.53
N ARG A 15 -32.16 -0.40 10.48
CA ARG A 15 -30.74 -0.70 10.17
C ARG A 15 -30.50 -2.15 9.73
N GLY A 16 -31.29 -3.10 10.16
CA GLY A 16 -31.21 -4.52 9.78
C GLY A 16 -31.59 -4.78 8.33
N GLY A 17 -32.72 -4.23 7.88
CA GLY A 17 -33.25 -4.43 6.54
C GLY A 17 -32.33 -3.90 5.41
N ARG A 18 -31.70 -2.76 5.61
CA ARG A 18 -30.72 -2.18 4.65
C ARG A 18 -29.43 -3.01 4.52
N ARG A 19 -29.01 -3.69 5.56
CA ARG A 19 -27.85 -4.60 5.49
C ARG A 19 -28.20 -5.89 4.75
N LEU A 20 -29.37 -6.47 5.01
CA LEU A 20 -29.83 -7.70 4.36
C LEU A 20 -30.06 -7.46 2.85
N ALA A 21 -30.75 -6.40 2.46
CA ALA A 21 -30.96 -6.03 1.05
C ALA A 21 -29.65 -5.80 0.28
N ARG A 22 -28.64 -5.22 0.93
CA ARG A 22 -27.29 -5.05 0.33
C ARG A 22 -26.54 -6.38 0.17
N HIS A 23 -26.76 -7.36 1.02
CA HIS A 23 -26.13 -8.69 0.90
C HIS A 23 -26.80 -9.53 -0.17
N VAL A 24 -28.13 -9.51 -0.25
CA VAL A 24 -28.91 -10.23 -1.28
C VAL A 24 -28.64 -9.64 -2.67
N GLY A 25 -28.67 -8.31 -2.82
CA GLY A 25 -28.37 -7.66 -4.10
C GLY A 25 -26.92 -7.88 -4.58
N ARG A 26 -25.95 -7.99 -3.67
CA ARG A 26 -24.57 -8.36 -4.02
C ARG A 26 -24.44 -9.83 -4.43
N GLY A 27 -25.14 -10.75 -3.76
CA GLY A 27 -25.12 -12.15 -4.12
C GLY A 27 -25.66 -12.38 -5.53
N LEU A 28 -26.75 -11.70 -5.92
CA LEU A 28 -27.33 -11.78 -7.26
C LEU A 28 -26.39 -11.20 -8.33
N LEU A 29 -25.75 -10.06 -8.05
CA LEU A 29 -24.75 -9.47 -8.94
C LEU A 29 -23.49 -10.34 -9.07
N ASP A 30 -23.04 -11.02 -8.02
CA ASP A 30 -21.89 -11.93 -8.06
C ASP A 30 -22.23 -13.22 -8.85
N VAL A 31 -23.50 -13.59 -9.00
CA VAL A 31 -23.94 -14.68 -9.89
C VAL A 31 -23.92 -14.25 -11.36
N LEU A 32 -24.42 -13.05 -11.67
CA LEU A 32 -24.48 -12.52 -13.04
C LEU A 32 -23.12 -12.01 -13.53
N TYR A 33 -22.33 -11.41 -12.63
CA TYR A 33 -21.00 -10.86 -12.90
C TYR A 33 -19.97 -11.39 -11.87
N PRO A 34 -19.62 -12.68 -11.96
CA PRO A 34 -18.71 -13.27 -10.98
C PRO A 34 -17.35 -12.57 -11.00
N PRO A 35 -16.75 -12.33 -9.83
CA PRO A 35 -15.42 -11.75 -9.77
C PRO A 35 -14.43 -12.67 -10.48
N ARG A 36 -13.59 -12.09 -11.34
CA ARG A 36 -12.58 -12.80 -12.11
C ARG A 36 -11.17 -12.41 -11.70
N CYS A 37 -10.25 -13.35 -11.83
CA CYS A 37 -8.83 -13.13 -11.66
C CYS A 37 -8.33 -12.11 -12.70
N LEU A 38 -7.58 -11.10 -12.29
CA LEU A 38 -7.07 -10.07 -13.20
C LEU A 38 -6.08 -10.62 -14.25
N ALA A 39 -5.43 -11.75 -13.97
CA ALA A 39 -4.47 -12.36 -14.90
C ALA A 39 -5.13 -13.44 -15.77
N CYS A 40 -5.62 -14.53 -15.19
CA CYS A 40 -6.09 -15.69 -15.96
C CYS A 40 -7.61 -15.71 -16.20
N GLN A 41 -8.36 -14.70 -15.75
CA GLN A 41 -9.82 -14.59 -15.88
C GLN A 41 -10.62 -15.71 -15.19
N ALA A 42 -9.99 -16.65 -14.50
CA ALA A 42 -10.69 -17.67 -13.72
C ALA A 42 -11.63 -17.04 -12.68
N ARG A 43 -12.77 -17.70 -12.43
CA ARG A 43 -13.76 -17.25 -11.44
C ARG A 43 -13.14 -17.28 -10.03
N LEU A 44 -13.33 -16.23 -9.27
CA LEU A 44 -12.85 -16.11 -7.90
C LEU A 44 -13.96 -16.43 -6.90
N SER A 45 -13.62 -17.21 -5.87
CA SER A 45 -14.50 -17.51 -4.74
C SER A 45 -14.70 -16.28 -3.82
N ARG A 46 -13.84 -15.28 -3.91
CA ARG A 46 -13.90 -14.05 -3.11
C ARG A 46 -13.83 -12.81 -3.99
N ALA A 47 -14.88 -12.01 -3.98
CA ALA A 47 -14.99 -10.76 -4.74
C ALA A 47 -13.92 -9.69 -4.40
N ARG A 48 -13.15 -9.88 -3.35
CA ARG A 48 -12.11 -8.95 -2.88
C ARG A 48 -10.69 -9.37 -3.25
N ALA A 49 -10.47 -10.56 -3.77
CA ALA A 49 -9.17 -11.01 -4.25
C ALA A 49 -8.93 -10.47 -5.67
N PRO A 50 -7.76 -9.89 -5.97
CA PRO A 50 -7.43 -9.47 -7.33
C PRO A 50 -6.95 -10.63 -8.21
N LEU A 51 -6.34 -11.65 -7.63
CA LEU A 51 -5.75 -12.82 -8.30
C LEU A 51 -6.25 -14.10 -7.64
N CYS A 52 -6.33 -15.19 -8.41
CA CYS A 52 -6.58 -16.52 -7.88
C CYS A 52 -5.31 -17.09 -7.21
N ALA A 53 -5.47 -18.18 -6.43
CA ALA A 53 -4.37 -18.81 -5.71
C ALA A 53 -3.25 -19.29 -6.66
N ALA A 54 -3.60 -19.88 -7.81
CA ALA A 54 -2.64 -20.33 -8.80
C ALA A 54 -1.80 -19.17 -9.37
N CYS A 55 -2.44 -18.04 -9.74
CA CYS A 55 -1.71 -16.87 -10.21
C CYS A 55 -0.82 -16.24 -9.13
N VAL A 56 -1.23 -16.25 -7.86
CA VAL A 56 -0.38 -15.80 -6.76
C VAL A 56 0.80 -16.74 -6.51
N ALA A 57 0.57 -18.06 -6.58
CA ALA A 57 1.62 -19.06 -6.41
C ALA A 57 2.68 -19.01 -7.53
N GLY A 58 2.28 -18.62 -8.74
CA GLY A 58 3.19 -18.45 -9.89
C GLY A 58 4.00 -17.15 -9.89
N LEU A 59 3.80 -16.24 -8.90
CA LEU A 59 4.59 -15.02 -8.81
C LEU A 59 5.99 -15.31 -8.25
N GLU A 60 7.01 -14.87 -8.98
CA GLU A 60 8.40 -15.00 -8.56
C GLU A 60 8.75 -14.02 -7.41
N ARG A 61 9.42 -14.53 -6.39
CA ARG A 61 9.91 -13.71 -5.28
C ARG A 61 10.99 -12.75 -5.74
N ALA A 62 10.91 -11.50 -5.31
CA ALA A 62 11.95 -10.52 -5.59
C ALA A 62 13.20 -10.82 -4.74
N PRO A 63 14.40 -10.77 -5.33
CA PRO A 63 15.64 -10.97 -4.59
C PRO A 63 15.96 -9.74 -3.74
N SER A 64 15.87 -9.87 -2.42
CA SER A 64 16.13 -8.79 -1.46
C SER A 64 17.56 -8.27 -1.55
N GLU A 65 18.50 -9.11 -1.92
CA GLU A 65 19.91 -8.71 -2.12
C GLU A 65 20.07 -7.68 -3.25
N VAL A 66 19.40 -7.92 -4.39
CA VAL A 66 19.39 -6.95 -5.52
C VAL A 66 18.74 -5.64 -5.11
N ALA A 67 17.67 -5.69 -4.32
CA ALA A 67 17.03 -4.48 -3.79
C ALA A 67 17.97 -3.69 -2.88
N ARG A 68 18.72 -4.37 -2.02
CA ARG A 68 19.72 -3.76 -1.13
C ARG A 68 20.84 -3.09 -1.96
N GLN A 69 21.39 -3.78 -2.95
CA GLN A 69 22.42 -3.24 -3.84
C GLN A 69 21.93 -1.99 -4.57
N ARG A 70 20.67 -1.95 -5.03
CA ARG A 70 20.08 -0.77 -5.65
C ARG A 70 20.04 0.44 -4.71
N LEU A 71 19.71 0.23 -3.43
CA LEU A 71 19.73 1.30 -2.42
C LEU A 71 21.14 1.78 -2.14
N HIS A 72 22.11 0.89 -2.02
CA HIS A 72 23.51 1.25 -1.83
C HIS A 72 24.10 2.03 -3.03
N ALA A 73 23.60 1.78 -4.23
CA ALA A 73 24.02 2.49 -5.45
C ALA A 73 23.35 3.86 -5.64
N LEU A 74 22.56 4.34 -4.66
CA LEU A 74 21.98 5.68 -4.70
C LEU A 74 23.06 6.73 -4.36
N PRO A 75 22.99 7.94 -4.96
CA PRO A 75 23.95 9.01 -4.71
C PRO A 75 24.02 9.40 -3.23
N SER A 76 25.21 9.85 -2.79
CA SER A 76 25.45 10.45 -1.47
C SER A 76 25.04 9.55 -0.29
N GLY A 77 25.08 8.23 -0.44
CA GLY A 77 24.68 7.29 0.62
C GLY A 77 23.22 7.37 1.02
N SER A 78 22.38 7.95 0.18
CA SER A 78 20.95 8.21 0.50
C SER A 78 20.17 6.95 0.85
N GLY A 79 20.60 5.80 0.36
CA GLY A 79 20.00 4.50 0.70
C GLY A 79 20.20 4.08 2.16
N THR A 80 21.18 4.64 2.87
CA THR A 80 21.46 4.31 4.28
C THR A 80 20.36 4.74 5.25
N ALA A 81 19.44 5.63 4.82
CA ALA A 81 18.27 5.97 5.61
C ALA A 81 17.29 4.80 5.78
N ILE A 82 17.41 3.75 4.92
CA ILE A 82 16.60 2.54 4.96
C ILE A 82 17.42 1.44 5.65
N ALA A 83 16.93 0.95 6.79
CA ALA A 83 17.59 -0.11 7.57
C ALA A 83 17.51 -1.49 6.86
N ALA A 84 16.38 -1.80 6.23
CA ALA A 84 16.22 -2.98 5.40
C ALA A 84 15.10 -2.80 4.36
N VAL A 85 15.17 -3.56 3.24
CA VAL A 85 14.20 -3.49 2.14
C VAL A 85 13.62 -4.88 1.86
N PHE A 86 12.30 -4.91 1.69
CA PHE A 86 11.48 -6.11 1.52
C PHE A 86 10.60 -5.99 0.28
N PRO A 87 11.11 -6.19 -0.94
CA PRO A 87 10.28 -6.32 -2.12
C PRO A 87 9.62 -7.70 -2.11
N LEU A 88 8.31 -7.76 -2.40
CA LEU A 88 7.59 -9.04 -2.29
C LEU A 88 7.81 -9.90 -3.53
N TRP A 89 7.56 -9.34 -4.72
CA TRP A 89 7.64 -10.06 -6.00
C TRP A 89 8.49 -9.33 -7.04
N ARG A 90 9.07 -10.10 -7.95
CA ARG A 90 9.67 -9.56 -9.19
C ARG A 90 8.54 -9.06 -10.09
N PHE A 91 8.70 -7.90 -10.69
CA PHE A 91 7.72 -7.34 -11.60
C PHE A 91 7.74 -8.11 -12.92
N ASP A 92 6.59 -8.61 -13.35
CA ASP A 92 6.37 -9.28 -14.61
C ASP A 92 5.66 -8.33 -15.61
N PRO A 93 6.33 -7.86 -16.67
CA PRO A 93 5.79 -6.84 -17.57
C PRO A 93 4.49 -7.27 -18.28
N ASP A 94 4.29 -8.55 -18.51
CA ASP A 94 3.11 -9.09 -19.21
C ASP A 94 2.22 -9.98 -18.34
N GLY A 95 2.51 -10.06 -17.07
CA GLY A 95 1.90 -11.00 -16.14
C GLY A 95 0.92 -10.43 -15.14
N ALA A 96 0.75 -11.19 -14.06
CA ALA A 96 -0.25 -10.95 -13.04
C ALA A 96 0.01 -9.67 -12.22
N LEU A 97 1.27 -9.31 -11.96
CA LEU A 97 1.59 -8.08 -11.23
C LEU A 97 1.31 -6.83 -12.04
N ARG A 98 1.60 -6.85 -13.36
CA ARG A 98 1.21 -5.73 -14.23
C ARG A 98 -0.30 -5.52 -14.22
N ALA A 99 -1.09 -6.60 -14.36
CA ALA A 99 -2.54 -6.54 -14.33
C ALA A 99 -3.04 -5.96 -12.99
N LEU A 100 -2.47 -6.40 -11.87
CA LEU A 100 -2.79 -5.87 -10.54
C LEU A 100 -2.41 -4.39 -10.41
N GLN A 101 -1.21 -4.00 -10.81
CA GLN A 101 -0.77 -2.60 -10.74
C GLN A 101 -1.61 -1.68 -11.63
N HIS A 102 -1.95 -2.13 -12.84
CA HIS A 102 -2.84 -1.38 -13.73
C HIS A 102 -4.22 -1.17 -13.08
N ALA A 103 -4.78 -2.22 -12.46
CA ALA A 103 -6.05 -2.11 -11.75
C ALA A 103 -5.98 -1.14 -10.56
N LEU A 104 -4.85 -1.13 -9.82
CA LEU A 104 -4.62 -0.19 -8.71
C LEU A 104 -4.41 1.26 -9.18
N LYS A 105 -3.77 1.48 -10.33
CA LYS A 105 -3.43 2.84 -10.78
C LYS A 105 -4.55 3.50 -11.59
N TYR A 106 -5.33 2.71 -12.36
CA TYR A 106 -6.20 3.25 -13.40
C TYR A 106 -7.66 2.77 -13.35
N GLN A 107 -7.99 1.70 -12.62
CA GLN A 107 -9.36 1.16 -12.59
C GLN A 107 -10.13 1.47 -11.29
N ASN A 108 -9.62 2.38 -10.46
CA ASN A 108 -10.24 2.75 -9.19
C ASN A 108 -10.68 1.54 -8.34
N ARG A 109 -9.78 0.57 -8.14
CA ARG A 109 -10.03 -0.66 -7.37
C ARG A 109 -9.29 -0.70 -6.03
N PRO A 110 -9.57 0.22 -5.09
CA PRO A 110 -8.81 0.36 -3.83
C PRO A 110 -8.84 -0.89 -2.94
N ARG A 111 -9.88 -1.73 -3.07
CA ARG A 111 -10.01 -3.00 -2.34
C ARG A 111 -8.90 -4.01 -2.69
N TYR A 112 -8.41 -3.99 -3.92
CA TYR A 112 -7.32 -4.86 -4.36
C TYR A 112 -6.00 -4.49 -3.70
N GLY A 113 -5.72 -3.19 -3.48
CA GLY A 113 -4.55 -2.75 -2.73
C GLY A 113 -4.53 -3.28 -1.30
N ARG A 114 -5.69 -3.25 -0.59
CA ARG A 114 -5.78 -3.82 0.76
C ARG A 114 -5.57 -5.34 0.77
N ALA A 115 -6.07 -6.06 -0.25
CA ALA A 115 -5.84 -7.50 -0.38
C ALA A 115 -4.36 -7.82 -0.64
N ALA A 116 -3.72 -7.11 -1.58
CA ALA A 116 -2.29 -7.26 -1.87
C ALA A 116 -1.42 -6.88 -0.66
N GLY A 117 -1.78 -5.82 0.08
CA GLY A 117 -1.12 -5.44 1.31
C GLY A 117 -1.16 -6.53 2.39
N ARG A 118 -2.24 -7.31 2.48
CA ARG A 118 -2.28 -8.46 3.38
C ARG A 118 -1.33 -9.58 2.97
N TRP A 119 -1.05 -9.77 1.68
CA TRP A 119 0.01 -10.68 1.22
C TRP A 119 1.39 -10.20 1.64
N MET A 120 1.68 -8.90 1.45
CA MET A 120 2.91 -8.28 1.94
C MET A 120 3.05 -8.46 3.45
N GLY A 121 2.01 -8.11 4.22
CA GLY A 121 2.04 -8.21 5.69
C GLY A 121 2.21 -9.63 6.20
N ARG A 122 1.75 -10.66 5.48
CA ARG A 122 2.03 -12.06 5.83
C ARG A 122 3.51 -12.38 5.70
N ALA A 123 4.13 -12.02 4.58
CA ALA A 123 5.56 -12.26 4.36
C ALA A 123 6.42 -11.46 5.36
N LEU A 124 6.03 -10.23 5.69
CA LEU A 124 6.74 -9.38 6.64
C LEU A 124 6.63 -9.87 8.09
N ALA A 125 5.49 -10.46 8.48
CA ALA A 125 5.31 -11.00 9.83
C ALA A 125 6.29 -12.15 10.16
N GLU A 126 6.78 -12.85 9.14
CA GLU A 126 7.78 -13.92 9.28
C GLU A 126 9.22 -13.37 9.37
N THR A 127 9.43 -12.11 8.98
CA THR A 127 10.79 -11.52 8.84
C THR A 127 11.05 -10.39 9.83
N LEU A 128 10.02 -9.58 10.15
CA LEU A 128 10.14 -8.43 11.03
C LEU A 128 9.80 -8.82 12.48
N SER A 129 10.84 -9.03 13.29
CA SER A 129 10.73 -9.27 14.72
C SER A 129 11.76 -8.43 15.47
N PRO A 130 11.34 -7.50 16.35
CA PRO A 130 9.98 -7.07 16.63
C PRO A 130 9.31 -6.34 15.46
N PRO A 131 7.97 -6.29 15.43
CA PRO A 131 7.25 -5.54 14.40
C PRO A 131 7.52 -4.02 14.54
N PRO A 132 7.38 -3.24 13.45
CA PRO A 132 7.48 -1.78 13.51
C PRO A 132 6.32 -1.19 14.32
N GLU A 133 6.51 -0.02 14.91
CA GLU A 133 5.45 0.64 15.68
C GLU A 133 4.32 1.19 14.80
N ALA A 134 4.62 1.53 13.55
CA ALA A 134 3.63 1.99 12.60
C ALA A 134 4.00 1.68 11.15
N VAL A 135 2.99 1.57 10.30
CA VAL A 135 3.11 1.49 8.85
C VAL A 135 2.79 2.85 8.24
N VAL A 136 3.71 3.40 7.46
CA VAL A 136 3.58 4.69 6.80
C VAL A 136 3.57 4.47 5.28
N PRO A 137 2.51 4.82 4.55
CA PRO A 137 2.52 4.74 3.09
C PRO A 137 3.33 5.88 2.48
N VAL A 138 4.09 5.59 1.43
CA VAL A 138 4.70 6.64 0.60
C VAL A 138 3.58 7.48 -0.04
N PRO A 139 3.56 8.82 0.19
CA PRO A 139 2.50 9.66 -0.33
C PRO A 139 2.66 9.96 -1.83
N LEU A 140 1.53 10.06 -2.52
CA LEU A 140 1.47 10.65 -3.84
C LEU A 140 1.43 12.18 -3.72
N HIS A 141 2.00 12.87 -4.71
CA HIS A 141 1.75 14.30 -4.87
C HIS A 141 0.25 14.57 -5.11
N ARG A 142 -0.23 15.74 -4.67
CA ARG A 142 -1.66 16.12 -4.73
C ARG A 142 -2.27 15.92 -6.12
N THR A 143 -1.59 16.35 -7.18
CA THR A 143 -2.08 16.21 -8.56
C THR A 143 -2.33 14.76 -8.91
N ARG A 144 -1.36 13.87 -8.68
CA ARG A 144 -1.52 12.44 -8.96
C ARG A 144 -2.58 11.76 -8.09
N LYS A 145 -2.78 12.26 -6.86
CA LYS A 145 -3.84 11.77 -5.99
C LYS A 145 -5.21 12.15 -6.52
N LEU A 146 -5.36 13.35 -7.11
CA LEU A 146 -6.60 13.78 -7.78
C LEU A 146 -6.88 12.96 -9.04
N GLU A 147 -5.87 12.76 -9.90
CA GLU A 147 -5.99 11.95 -11.12
C GLU A 147 -6.40 10.49 -10.83
N ARG A 148 -5.85 9.88 -9.77
CA ARG A 148 -6.08 8.48 -9.42
C ARG A 148 -7.24 8.26 -8.45
N GLY A 149 -7.77 9.33 -7.83
CA GLY A 149 -8.81 9.27 -6.80
C GLY A 149 -8.33 8.76 -5.44
N TYR A 150 -7.16 8.12 -5.34
CA TYR A 150 -6.59 7.62 -4.09
C TYR A 150 -5.08 7.34 -4.20
N ASN A 151 -4.43 7.15 -3.04
CA ASN A 151 -3.05 6.69 -2.95
C ASN A 151 -3.03 5.15 -2.86
N GLN A 152 -2.47 4.46 -3.86
CA GLN A 152 -2.35 2.99 -3.90
C GLN A 152 -1.48 2.46 -2.74
N SER A 153 -0.36 3.14 -2.44
CA SER A 153 0.54 2.76 -1.34
C SER A 153 -0.17 2.83 0.02
N ALA A 154 -1.11 3.78 0.19
CA ALA A 154 -1.95 3.83 1.40
C ALA A 154 -2.95 2.66 1.49
N ARG A 155 -3.39 2.10 0.37
CA ARG A 155 -4.25 0.89 0.39
C ARG A 155 -3.45 -0.36 0.70
N LEU A 156 -2.24 -0.47 0.16
CA LEU A 156 -1.28 -1.54 0.52
C LEU A 156 -0.93 -1.45 2.01
N ALA A 157 -0.50 -0.27 2.48
CA ALA A 157 -0.12 -0.03 3.87
C ALA A 157 -1.20 -0.42 4.89
N ARG A 158 -2.48 -0.15 4.59
CA ARG A 158 -3.58 -0.60 5.44
C ARG A 158 -3.68 -2.12 5.52
N GLY A 159 -3.48 -2.83 4.42
CA GLY A 159 -3.48 -4.29 4.40
C GLY A 159 -2.28 -4.89 5.16
N VAL A 160 -1.11 -4.27 5.04
CA VAL A 160 0.10 -4.62 5.82
C VAL A 160 -0.15 -4.41 7.31
N ALA A 161 -0.59 -3.22 7.69
CA ALA A 161 -0.85 -2.84 9.08
C ALA A 161 -1.85 -3.78 9.77
N GLU A 162 -2.95 -4.14 9.07
CA GLU A 162 -3.92 -5.12 9.57
C GLU A 162 -3.29 -6.49 9.84
N ARG A 163 -2.34 -6.91 9.01
CA ARG A 163 -1.73 -8.21 9.15
C ARG A 163 -0.65 -8.24 10.25
N LEU A 164 0.06 -7.12 10.43
CA LEU A 164 1.07 -6.97 11.49
C LEU A 164 0.46 -6.58 12.85
N GLY A 165 -0.82 -6.19 12.91
CA GLY A 165 -1.46 -5.74 14.14
C GLY A 165 -1.00 -4.36 14.61
N VAL A 166 -0.47 -3.50 13.72
CA VAL A 166 0.07 -2.18 14.05
C VAL A 166 -0.72 -1.05 13.36
N PRO A 167 -0.67 0.19 13.86
CA PRO A 167 -1.39 1.31 13.23
C PRO A 167 -0.82 1.67 11.85
N CYS A 168 -1.73 2.06 10.92
CA CYS A 168 -1.37 2.71 9.66
C CYS A 168 -1.48 4.23 9.81
N ARG A 169 -0.42 4.97 9.50
CA ARG A 169 -0.27 6.41 9.71
C ARG A 169 0.00 7.18 8.42
N PRO A 170 -0.99 7.35 7.52
CA PRO A 170 -0.78 7.99 6.23
C PRO A 170 -0.48 9.50 6.32
N GLY A 171 -0.82 10.17 7.45
CA GLY A 171 -0.56 11.57 7.67
C GLY A 171 0.82 11.88 8.26
N TRP A 172 1.65 10.88 8.56
CA TRP A 172 2.98 11.12 9.14
C TRP A 172 4.03 11.53 8.10
N LEU A 173 3.75 11.31 6.84
CA LEU A 173 4.61 11.70 5.72
C LEU A 173 3.77 12.37 4.64
N GLU A 174 4.24 13.49 4.15
CA GLU A 174 3.61 14.30 3.11
C GLU A 174 4.56 14.51 1.93
N ARG A 175 3.99 14.81 0.76
CA ARG A 175 4.73 15.16 -0.45
C ARG A 175 4.23 16.50 -0.98
N PRO A 176 4.72 17.61 -0.39
CA PRO A 176 4.25 18.95 -0.74
C PRO A 176 4.65 19.39 -2.15
N HIS A 177 5.81 18.93 -2.65
CA HIS A 177 6.35 19.36 -3.94
C HIS A 177 6.05 18.37 -5.05
N PRO A 178 5.60 18.85 -6.25
CA PRO A 178 5.42 18.02 -7.43
C PRO A 178 6.79 17.58 -7.95
N THR A 179 6.87 16.32 -8.36
CA THR A 179 8.04 15.80 -9.06
C THR A 179 7.66 15.38 -10.47
N ARG A 180 8.57 15.51 -11.44
CA ARG A 180 8.35 15.08 -12.83
C ARG A 180 8.08 13.59 -12.92
N SER A 181 7.44 13.12 -13.99
CA SER A 181 7.28 11.68 -14.23
C SER A 181 8.67 11.02 -14.34
N GLN A 182 8.83 9.87 -13.65
CA GLN A 182 10.12 9.18 -13.56
C GLN A 182 10.38 8.19 -14.71
N THR A 183 9.43 8.05 -15.65
CA THR A 183 9.42 6.95 -16.63
C THR A 183 10.63 6.98 -17.60
N HIS A 184 11.21 8.17 -17.87
CA HIS A 184 12.33 8.33 -18.78
C HIS A 184 13.59 8.96 -18.14
N LEU A 185 13.63 9.04 -16.80
CA LEU A 185 14.76 9.65 -16.09
C LEU A 185 15.87 8.64 -15.82
N SER A 186 17.13 9.07 -15.90
CA SER A 186 18.28 8.32 -15.39
C SER A 186 18.21 8.11 -13.88
N ARG A 187 19.05 7.24 -13.32
CA ARG A 187 19.12 7.00 -11.87
C ARG A 187 19.42 8.28 -11.08
N GLN A 188 20.40 9.06 -11.52
CA GLN A 188 20.79 10.35 -10.94
C GLN A 188 19.60 11.34 -10.99
N ALA A 189 19.01 11.53 -12.16
CA ALA A 189 17.88 12.44 -12.34
C ALA A 189 16.63 12.00 -11.55
N ARG A 190 16.42 10.69 -11.31
CA ARG A 190 15.35 10.21 -10.42
C ARG A 190 15.60 10.57 -8.97
N TRP A 191 16.85 10.55 -8.53
CA TRP A 191 17.23 10.98 -7.19
C TRP A 191 16.99 12.49 -7.02
N GLU A 192 17.58 13.31 -7.87
CA GLU A 192 17.44 14.77 -7.86
C GLU A 192 15.96 15.21 -7.90
N ASN A 193 15.15 14.49 -8.67
CA ASN A 193 13.71 14.76 -8.80
C ASN A 193 12.92 14.49 -7.50
N VAL A 194 13.40 13.66 -6.59
CA VAL A 194 12.68 13.31 -5.36
C VAL A 194 13.38 13.79 -4.09
N ASP A 195 14.61 14.28 -4.20
CA ASP A 195 15.32 14.84 -3.06
C ASP A 195 14.60 16.08 -2.53
N GLY A 196 14.34 16.12 -1.23
CA GLY A 196 13.52 17.18 -0.60
C GLY A 196 12.02 17.15 -0.92
N ALA A 197 11.51 16.17 -1.71
CA ALA A 197 10.10 16.12 -2.08
C ALA A 197 9.18 15.72 -0.93
N PHE A 198 9.72 15.19 0.17
CA PHE A 198 8.95 14.68 1.32
C PHE A 198 9.25 15.45 2.59
N SER A 199 8.23 15.59 3.43
CA SER A 199 8.33 16.13 4.78
C SER A 199 7.54 15.27 5.77
N ALA A 200 8.07 15.09 6.98
CA ALA A 200 7.30 14.49 8.07
C ALA A 200 6.48 15.57 8.77
N SER A 201 5.26 15.21 9.21
CA SER A 201 4.31 16.16 9.79
C SER A 201 4.46 16.32 11.31
N GLN A 202 5.33 15.55 11.98
CA GLN A 202 5.52 15.55 13.42
C GLN A 202 6.86 14.93 13.84
N SER A 203 7.27 15.10 15.12
CA SER A 203 8.36 14.33 15.74
C SER A 203 8.00 12.86 15.85
N LEU A 204 8.98 11.98 15.68
CA LEU A 204 8.79 10.52 15.64
C LEU A 204 9.51 9.74 16.76
N ASP A 205 10.21 10.43 17.65
CA ASP A 205 10.71 9.98 18.96
C ASP A 205 11.39 8.60 18.96
N GLY A 206 12.26 8.34 17.99
CA GLY A 206 13.02 7.10 17.87
C GLY A 206 12.23 5.87 17.37
N ARG A 207 10.97 6.01 16.99
CA ARG A 207 10.08 4.89 16.62
C ARG A 207 10.53 4.15 15.37
N PRO A 208 10.61 2.80 15.39
CA PRO A 208 10.83 2.00 14.20
C PRO A 208 9.59 2.02 13.29
N LEU A 209 9.79 2.33 12.01
CA LEU A 209 8.71 2.53 11.05
C LEU A 209 8.87 1.64 9.81
N LEU A 210 7.73 1.24 9.23
CA LEU A 210 7.68 0.55 7.95
C LEU A 210 7.08 1.45 6.88
N LEU A 211 7.90 1.89 5.92
CA LEU A 211 7.42 2.51 4.69
C LEU A 211 6.84 1.46 3.75
N VAL A 212 5.73 1.78 3.10
CA VAL A 212 5.10 0.91 2.10
C VAL A 212 4.91 1.66 0.79
N ASP A 213 5.38 1.07 -0.30
CA ASP A 213 5.16 1.56 -1.67
C ASP A 213 4.69 0.44 -2.61
N ASP A 214 4.29 0.78 -3.84
CA ASP A 214 3.82 -0.18 -4.83
C ASP A 214 4.98 -0.85 -5.60
N VAL A 215 6.00 -0.10 -6.01
CA VAL A 215 7.11 -0.62 -6.83
C VAL A 215 8.46 -0.05 -6.39
N LEU A 216 9.42 -0.92 -6.20
CA LEU A 216 10.83 -0.57 -6.12
C LEU A 216 11.43 -0.56 -7.53
N THR A 217 11.87 0.59 -8.00
CA THR A 217 12.68 0.74 -9.21
C THR A 217 14.13 0.98 -8.82
N THR A 218 14.59 2.22 -8.75
CA THR A 218 15.92 2.59 -8.24
C THR A 218 15.99 2.65 -6.71
N GLY A 219 14.84 2.77 -6.02
CA GLY A 219 14.78 3.01 -4.58
C GLY A 219 14.79 4.49 -4.18
N ALA A 220 15.00 5.42 -5.12
CA ALA A 220 15.13 6.86 -4.83
C ALA A 220 13.94 7.43 -4.06
N THR A 221 12.71 7.08 -4.45
CA THR A 221 11.48 7.53 -3.76
C THR A 221 11.44 7.05 -2.30
N GLY A 222 11.72 5.76 -2.07
CA GLY A 222 11.76 5.16 -0.74
C GLY A 222 12.84 5.78 0.14
N ALA A 223 14.04 6.01 -0.43
CA ALA A 223 15.17 6.62 0.28
C ALA A 223 14.88 8.08 0.67
N ALA A 224 14.33 8.89 -0.24
CA ALA A 224 13.95 10.27 0.06
C ALA A 224 12.85 10.34 1.14
N ALA A 225 11.85 9.44 1.08
CA ALA A 225 10.81 9.31 2.08
C ALA A 225 11.38 8.88 3.44
N ALA A 226 12.29 7.90 3.47
CA ALA A 226 12.96 7.45 4.68
C ALA A 226 13.81 8.55 5.32
N ARG A 227 14.56 9.33 4.52
CA ARG A 227 15.31 10.50 5.00
C ARG A 227 14.42 11.50 5.71
N ALA A 228 13.28 11.84 5.13
CA ALA A 228 12.34 12.78 5.76
C ALA A 228 11.86 12.27 7.13
N LEU A 229 11.54 10.96 7.26
CA LEU A 229 11.18 10.36 8.54
C LEU A 229 12.36 10.33 9.53
N ARG A 230 13.57 10.02 9.06
CA ARG A 230 14.79 10.02 9.91
C ARG A 230 15.13 11.43 10.42
N HIS A 231 15.01 12.46 9.58
CA HIS A 231 15.19 13.86 9.99
C HIS A 231 14.15 14.30 11.04
N ALA A 232 12.95 13.72 11.03
CA ALA A 232 11.94 13.94 12.06
C ALA A 232 12.13 13.06 13.32
N GLY A 233 13.28 12.41 13.46
CA GLY A 233 13.63 11.63 14.65
C GLY A 233 13.11 10.18 14.62
N ALA A 234 12.69 9.62 13.48
CA ALA A 234 12.36 8.20 13.43
C ALA A 234 13.54 7.33 13.80
N GLY A 235 13.29 6.19 14.43
CA GLY A 235 14.23 5.09 14.60
C GLY A 235 14.51 4.37 13.27
N PRO A 236 14.79 3.07 13.27
CA PRO A 236 15.00 2.32 12.04
C PRO A 236 13.79 2.45 11.09
N VAL A 237 14.05 2.80 9.83
CA VAL A 237 13.03 2.85 8.78
C VAL A 237 13.23 1.68 7.84
N TYR A 238 12.23 0.82 7.73
CA TYR A 238 12.17 -0.29 6.80
C TYR A 238 11.37 0.10 5.56
N LEU A 239 11.65 -0.50 4.41
CA LEU A 239 10.90 -0.29 3.19
C LEU A 239 10.33 -1.61 2.68
N ALA A 240 9.02 -1.69 2.49
CA ALA A 240 8.36 -2.81 1.82
C ALA A 240 7.68 -2.36 0.52
N THR A 241 7.84 -3.13 -0.55
CA THR A 241 7.16 -2.87 -1.82
C THR A 241 6.45 -4.11 -2.34
N LEU A 242 5.34 -3.91 -3.05
CA LEU A 242 4.57 -5.00 -3.66
C LEU A 242 5.40 -5.69 -4.75
N ALA A 243 6.11 -4.90 -5.54
CA ALA A 243 6.94 -5.40 -6.63
C ALA A 243 8.30 -4.69 -6.68
N MET A 244 9.27 -5.35 -7.32
CA MET A 244 10.54 -4.79 -7.73
C MET A 244 10.63 -4.90 -9.26
N ALA A 245 10.80 -3.76 -9.94
CA ALA A 245 11.08 -3.72 -11.37
C ALA A 245 12.55 -4.08 -11.64
N GLU A 246 12.83 -4.58 -12.82
CA GLU A 246 14.20 -4.81 -13.31
C GLU A 246 14.94 -3.53 -13.62
#